data_0fc302f3b674f3f5c073dc9796751074
#
_entry.id   0fc302f3b674f3f5c073dc9796751074
#
_cell.length_a   1.000
_cell.length_b   1.000
_cell.length_c   1.000
_cell.angle_alpha   90.00
_cell.angle_beta   90.00
_cell.angle_gamma   90.00
#
_symmetry.space_group_name_H-M   'P 1'
#
loop_
_entity.id
_entity.type
_entity.pdbx_description
1 polymer ?
#
loop_
_entity_poly.entity_id
_entity_poly.type
_entity_poly.pdbx_seq_one_letter_code
_entity_poly.pdbx_strand_id
1 'polypeptide(L)'
;INRMIEDIIDRFRAISLTGISFSVSLPKEHLQYNVDQEALTKIVSNLLTNAMKYARTRIMVILDEHLSAEGRTLSLCVRDDGPGIPQEECSKVFEPFYQVGNTGNNGSGVGIGLSLVKLLVEKHKGKVYINPGYTEGCEVCVEIPYLEKSISVSPSITSMPDKVPALEEESEPAGYSLLVVEDTTDMLEFLAKNLGNTYTIH
;
A
#
# COMPACT_ATOMS: atom_id res chain seq x y z
N ILE A 1 -12.28 12.45 0.23
CA ILE A 1 -11.45 11.42 0.87
C ILE A 1 -11.98 11.08 2.26
N ASN A 2 -12.25 12.06 3.14
CA ASN A 2 -12.70 11.85 4.51
C ASN A 2 -13.82 10.80 4.61
N ARG A 3 -14.93 11.01 3.88
CA ARG A 3 -16.08 10.10 3.88
C ARG A 3 -15.71 8.67 3.45
N MET A 4 -14.86 8.53 2.44
CA MET A 4 -14.41 7.22 1.98
C MET A 4 -13.61 6.49 3.07
N ILE A 5 -12.74 7.19 3.79
CA ILE A 5 -11.97 6.63 4.91
C ILE A 5 -12.93 6.19 6.03
N GLU A 6 -13.92 7.02 6.39
CA GLU A 6 -14.93 6.68 7.40
C GLU A 6 -15.72 5.43 7.00
N ASP A 7 -16.21 5.35 5.74
CA ASP A 7 -16.97 4.22 5.22
C ASP A 7 -16.16 2.90 5.28
N ILE A 8 -14.83 2.97 5.02
CA ILE A 8 -13.95 1.79 5.13
C ILE A 8 -13.82 1.39 6.59
N ILE A 9 -13.53 2.33 7.49
CA ILE A 9 -13.33 2.06 8.92
C ILE A 9 -14.61 1.47 9.54
N ASP A 10 -15.79 1.96 9.17
CA ASP A 10 -17.06 1.45 9.68
C ASP A 10 -17.30 0.01 9.26
N ARG A 11 -16.90 -0.39 8.04
CA ARG A 11 -16.92 -1.81 7.64
C ARG A 11 -15.99 -2.66 8.51
N PHE A 12 -14.79 -2.19 8.79
CA PHE A 12 -13.85 -2.91 9.66
C PHE A 12 -14.36 -2.99 11.11
N ARG A 13 -14.99 -1.94 11.64
CA ARG A 13 -15.66 -1.98 12.96
C ARG A 13 -16.75 -3.05 13.01
N ALA A 14 -17.56 -3.13 11.95
CA ALA A 14 -18.69 -4.08 11.90
C ALA A 14 -18.24 -5.55 11.89
N ILE A 15 -17.08 -5.86 11.30
CA ILE A 15 -16.53 -7.23 11.23
C ILE A 15 -15.59 -7.57 12.38
N SER A 16 -15.20 -6.58 13.19
CA SER A 16 -14.29 -6.79 14.33
C SER A 16 -15.02 -7.50 15.47
N LEU A 17 -14.79 -8.81 15.59
CA LEU A 17 -15.29 -9.65 16.68
C LEU A 17 -14.40 -9.62 17.94
N THR A 18 -13.28 -8.91 17.90
CA THR A 18 -12.17 -9.04 18.86
C THR A 18 -12.18 -8.00 19.98
N GLY A 19 -13.20 -7.15 20.07
CA GLY A 19 -13.26 -6.08 21.10
C GLY A 19 -12.24 -4.95 20.88
N ILE A 20 -11.60 -4.88 19.69
CA ILE A 20 -10.68 -3.80 19.32
C ILE A 20 -11.48 -2.50 19.14
N SER A 21 -11.04 -1.44 19.81
CA SER A 21 -11.59 -0.10 19.66
C SER A 21 -10.96 0.63 18.46
N PHE A 22 -11.80 1.27 17.64
CA PHE A 22 -11.36 2.09 16.52
C PHE A 22 -11.59 3.57 16.80
N SER A 23 -10.54 4.37 16.69
CA SER A 23 -10.60 5.84 16.74
C SER A 23 -10.16 6.42 15.40
N VAL A 24 -10.70 7.60 15.07
CA VAL A 24 -10.44 8.28 13.80
C VAL A 24 -10.17 9.74 14.08
N SER A 25 -9.11 10.27 13.51
CA SER A 25 -8.79 11.69 13.50
C SER A 25 -8.76 12.17 12.05
N LEU A 26 -9.73 12.97 11.66
CA LEU A 26 -9.84 13.54 10.33
C LEU A 26 -9.80 15.06 10.40
N PRO A 27 -9.27 15.75 9.39
CA PRO A 27 -9.34 17.19 9.28
C PRO A 27 -10.80 17.64 9.15
N LYS A 28 -11.12 18.82 9.69
CA LYS A 28 -12.48 19.38 9.60
C LYS A 28 -12.91 19.70 8.17
N GLU A 29 -11.95 20.04 7.33
CA GLU A 29 -12.18 20.34 5.92
C GLU A 29 -12.17 19.05 5.09
N HIS A 30 -13.05 18.98 4.09
CA HIS A 30 -13.07 17.85 3.18
C HIS A 30 -11.88 17.93 2.22
N LEU A 31 -10.93 17.02 2.38
CA LEU A 31 -9.78 16.96 1.50
C LEU A 31 -10.15 16.46 0.11
N GLN A 32 -9.68 17.19 -0.89
CA GLN A 32 -9.80 16.82 -2.29
C GLN A 32 -8.40 16.57 -2.88
N TYR A 33 -8.17 15.33 -3.26
CA TYR A 33 -6.92 14.88 -3.88
C TYR A 33 -7.22 14.13 -5.18
N ASN A 34 -6.35 14.30 -6.14
CA ASN A 34 -6.40 13.52 -7.37
C ASN A 34 -5.69 12.18 -7.16
N VAL A 35 -6.37 11.29 -6.45
CA VAL A 35 -5.90 9.95 -6.12
C VAL A 35 -6.90 8.92 -6.65
N ASP A 36 -6.41 7.79 -7.11
CA ASP A 36 -7.25 6.67 -7.49
C ASP A 36 -7.96 6.13 -6.24
N GLN A 37 -9.30 6.16 -6.25
CA GLN A 37 -10.12 5.74 -5.12
C GLN A 37 -9.97 4.24 -4.84
N GLU A 38 -9.81 3.42 -5.88
CA GLU A 38 -9.62 1.99 -5.72
C GLU A 38 -8.26 1.69 -5.07
N ALA A 39 -7.19 2.34 -5.56
CA ALA A 39 -5.87 2.23 -4.96
C ALA A 39 -5.86 2.68 -3.50
N LEU A 40 -6.48 3.84 -3.20
CA LEU A 40 -6.58 4.33 -1.82
C LEU A 40 -7.39 3.37 -0.92
N THR A 41 -8.48 2.78 -1.44
CA THR A 41 -9.25 1.76 -0.73
C THR A 41 -8.39 0.54 -0.40
N LYS A 42 -7.60 0.04 -1.36
CA LYS A 42 -6.67 -1.09 -1.17
C LYS A 42 -5.60 -0.75 -0.14
N ILE A 43 -5.01 0.46 -0.20
CA ILE A 43 -4.02 0.93 0.78
C ILE A 43 -4.61 0.88 2.19
N VAL A 44 -5.74 1.57 2.41
CA VAL A 44 -6.39 1.65 3.73
C VAL A 44 -6.78 0.28 4.26
N SER A 45 -7.37 -0.56 3.40
CA SER A 45 -7.80 -1.91 3.79
C SER A 45 -6.63 -2.80 4.19
N ASN A 46 -5.50 -2.75 3.47
CA ASN A 46 -4.30 -3.51 3.83
C ASN A 46 -3.70 -3.02 5.16
N LEU A 47 -3.63 -1.71 5.38
CA LEU A 47 -3.14 -1.15 6.64
C LEU A 47 -4.03 -1.54 7.82
N LEU A 48 -5.36 -1.45 7.67
CA LEU A 48 -6.31 -1.86 8.70
C LEU A 48 -6.29 -3.36 8.97
N THR A 49 -6.16 -4.20 7.93
CA THR A 49 -6.03 -5.66 8.08
C THR A 49 -4.79 -6.00 8.89
N ASN A 50 -3.66 -5.34 8.62
CA ASN A 50 -2.44 -5.53 9.39
C ASN A 50 -2.62 -5.05 10.84
N ALA A 51 -3.18 -3.86 11.05
CA ALA A 51 -3.44 -3.37 12.39
C ALA A 51 -4.37 -4.30 13.18
N MET A 52 -5.46 -4.80 12.59
CA MET A 52 -6.36 -5.77 13.24
C MET A 52 -5.68 -7.08 13.61
N LYS A 53 -4.71 -7.53 12.81
CA LYS A 53 -3.96 -8.75 13.06
C LYS A 53 -3.05 -8.64 14.28
N TYR A 54 -2.48 -7.45 14.53
CA TYR A 54 -1.44 -7.24 15.54
C TYR A 54 -1.87 -6.41 16.73
N ALA A 55 -2.92 -5.59 16.62
CA ALA A 55 -3.46 -4.80 17.72
C ALA A 55 -3.88 -5.67 18.91
N ARG A 56 -3.69 -5.14 20.12
CA ARG A 56 -4.20 -5.75 21.36
C ARG A 56 -5.60 -5.25 21.68
N THR A 57 -5.80 -3.94 21.69
CA THR A 57 -7.05 -3.32 22.14
C THR A 57 -7.50 -2.14 21.29
N ARG A 58 -6.59 -1.45 20.57
CA ARG A 58 -6.93 -0.20 19.88
C ARG A 58 -6.25 -0.05 18.54
N ILE A 59 -7.00 0.57 17.62
CA ILE A 59 -6.52 1.01 16.31
C ILE A 59 -6.93 2.47 16.14
N MET A 60 -6.02 3.31 15.66
CA MET A 60 -6.30 4.72 15.35
C MET A 60 -5.90 5.02 13.91
N VAL A 61 -6.82 5.62 13.17
CA VAL A 61 -6.56 6.14 11.82
C VAL A 61 -6.47 7.65 11.88
N ILE A 62 -5.40 8.21 11.35
CA ILE A 62 -5.15 9.65 11.30
C ILE A 62 -5.01 10.04 9.84
N LEU A 63 -5.87 10.96 9.40
CA LEU A 63 -5.75 11.61 8.10
C LEU A 63 -5.43 13.07 8.34
N ASP A 64 -4.43 13.59 7.65
CA ASP A 64 -4.00 14.98 7.76
C ASP A 64 -3.48 15.49 6.42
N GLU A 65 -3.31 16.79 6.31
CA GLU A 65 -2.72 17.45 5.16
C GLU A 65 -1.59 18.37 5.63
N HIS A 66 -0.43 18.20 5.01
CA HIS A 66 0.72 19.02 5.28
C HIS A 66 1.00 19.95 4.10
N LEU A 67 1.19 21.25 4.40
CA LEU A 67 1.70 22.23 3.45
C LEU A 67 3.21 22.39 3.64
N SER A 68 3.95 22.22 2.56
CA SER A 68 5.39 22.49 2.53
C SER A 68 5.75 23.38 1.34
N ALA A 69 7.02 23.78 1.24
CA ALA A 69 7.52 24.51 0.06
C ALA A 69 7.37 23.70 -1.25
N GLU A 70 7.30 22.38 -1.14
CA GLU A 70 7.14 21.44 -2.26
C GLU A 70 5.69 21.22 -2.66
N GLY A 71 4.72 21.75 -1.87
CA GLY A 71 3.30 21.64 -2.13
C GLY A 71 2.52 20.97 -0.99
N ARG A 72 1.30 20.54 -1.32
CA ARG A 72 0.39 19.86 -0.40
C ARG A 72 0.66 18.36 -0.42
N THR A 73 0.64 17.75 0.75
CA THR A 73 0.82 16.30 0.90
C THR A 73 -0.26 15.75 1.81
N LEU A 74 -0.98 14.73 1.33
CA LEU A 74 -1.90 13.93 2.13
C LEU A 74 -1.09 12.96 2.97
N SER A 75 -1.33 12.96 4.28
CA SER A 75 -0.76 12.01 5.24
C SER A 75 -1.86 11.12 5.80
N LEU A 76 -1.70 9.81 5.67
CA LEU A 76 -2.57 8.80 6.25
C LEU A 76 -1.73 7.88 7.12
N CYS A 77 -1.99 7.88 8.44
CA CYS A 77 -1.31 6.98 9.37
C CYS A 77 -2.31 6.03 10.04
N VAL A 78 -1.93 4.76 10.17
CA VAL A 78 -2.67 3.76 10.94
C VAL A 78 -1.78 3.30 12.08
N ARG A 79 -2.28 3.52 13.32
CA ARG A 79 -1.63 3.12 14.58
C ARG A 79 -2.34 1.92 15.18
N ASP A 80 -1.58 1.01 15.73
CA ASP A 80 -2.06 -0.05 16.61
C ASP A 80 -1.24 -0.08 17.91
N ASP A 81 -1.75 -0.75 18.92
CA ASP A 81 -1.09 -0.98 20.21
C ASP A 81 -0.49 -2.39 20.32
N GLY A 82 -0.07 -2.95 19.19
CA GLY A 82 0.54 -4.26 19.07
C GLY A 82 1.99 -4.31 19.59
N PRO A 83 2.75 -5.34 19.21
CA PRO A 83 4.15 -5.50 19.64
C PRO A 83 5.11 -4.51 18.97
N GLY A 84 4.67 -3.77 17.95
CA GLY A 84 5.55 -2.93 17.13
C GLY A 84 6.42 -3.74 16.16
N ILE A 85 7.32 -3.02 15.47
CA ILE A 85 8.28 -3.60 14.52
C ILE A 85 9.68 -3.16 14.95
N PRO A 86 10.64 -4.10 15.11
CA PRO A 86 12.03 -3.77 15.39
C PRO A 86 12.60 -2.82 14.33
N GLN A 87 13.40 -1.84 14.75
CA GLN A 87 13.91 -0.80 13.86
C GLN A 87 14.68 -1.35 12.66
N GLU A 88 15.44 -2.41 12.86
CA GLU A 88 16.20 -3.11 11.82
C GLU A 88 15.32 -3.84 10.80
N GLU A 89 14.04 -4.02 11.09
CA GLU A 89 13.07 -4.68 10.21
C GLU A 89 12.10 -3.71 9.52
N CYS A 90 12.05 -2.45 9.97
CA CYS A 90 11.11 -1.43 9.44
C CYS A 90 11.19 -1.21 7.92
N SER A 91 12.36 -1.38 7.31
CA SER A 91 12.52 -1.29 5.86
C SER A 91 12.10 -2.57 5.14
N LYS A 92 12.33 -3.73 5.77
CA LYS A 92 12.12 -5.06 5.19
C LYS A 92 10.65 -5.48 5.16
N VAL A 93 9.82 -4.95 6.07
CA VAL A 93 8.38 -5.29 6.11
C VAL A 93 7.62 -4.89 4.84
N PHE A 94 8.22 -4.06 4.00
CA PHE A 94 7.70 -3.69 2.69
C PHE A 94 8.24 -4.55 1.54
N GLU A 95 9.07 -5.55 1.83
CA GLU A 95 9.51 -6.52 0.84
C GLU A 95 8.42 -7.60 0.68
N PRO A 96 8.20 -8.10 -0.55
CA PRO A 96 7.25 -9.18 -0.77
C PRO A 96 7.61 -10.43 0.04
N PHE A 97 6.60 -11.09 0.59
CA PHE A 97 6.70 -12.32 1.37
C PHE A 97 7.47 -12.20 2.69
N TYR A 98 7.93 -11.00 3.04
CA TYR A 98 8.63 -10.78 4.31
C TYR A 98 7.65 -10.77 5.49
N GLN A 99 8.07 -11.39 6.61
CA GLN A 99 7.33 -11.42 7.88
C GLN A 99 8.30 -11.30 9.04
N VAL A 100 7.99 -10.42 10.01
CA VAL A 100 8.78 -10.21 11.23
C VAL A 100 8.82 -11.52 12.06
N GLY A 101 10.02 -11.97 12.45
CA GLY A 101 10.18 -13.11 13.34
C GLY A 101 9.80 -14.47 12.73
N ASN A 102 9.69 -14.59 11.41
CA ASN A 102 9.28 -15.84 10.76
C ASN A 102 10.43 -16.88 10.74
N THR A 103 10.61 -17.58 11.86
CA THR A 103 11.47 -18.77 11.94
C THR A 103 10.67 -20.08 11.89
N GLY A 104 9.42 -20.09 11.48
CA GLY A 104 8.59 -21.30 11.33
C GLY A 104 7.10 -21.05 11.35
N ASN A 105 6.43 -21.62 10.41
CA ASN A 105 5.02 -22.07 10.20
C ASN A 105 3.81 -21.42 10.93
N ASN A 106 3.93 -20.37 11.72
CA ASN A 106 2.81 -19.79 12.49
C ASN A 106 2.38 -18.36 12.06
N GLY A 107 2.90 -17.83 10.97
CA GLY A 107 2.50 -16.52 10.44
C GLY A 107 1.20 -16.61 9.66
N SER A 108 0.09 -16.14 10.23
CA SER A 108 -1.17 -15.94 9.49
C SER A 108 -0.99 -14.83 8.45
N GLY A 109 -0.84 -15.19 7.18
CA GLY A 109 -0.74 -14.25 6.05
C GLY A 109 0.41 -14.56 5.11
N VAL A 110 0.33 -14.07 3.87
CA VAL A 110 1.32 -14.36 2.82
C VAL A 110 2.49 -13.36 2.81
N GLY A 111 2.40 -12.23 3.54
CA GLY A 111 3.44 -11.20 3.56
C GLY A 111 3.44 -10.27 2.34
N ILE A 112 2.28 -10.12 1.67
CA ILE A 112 2.16 -9.26 0.47
C ILE A 112 1.44 -7.93 0.72
N GLY A 113 0.76 -7.76 1.85
CA GLY A 113 -0.08 -6.59 2.10
C GLY A 113 0.70 -5.26 2.10
N LEU A 114 1.79 -5.17 2.86
CA LEU A 114 2.59 -3.93 2.94
C LEU A 114 3.41 -3.68 1.67
N SER A 115 3.85 -4.70 0.97
CA SER A 115 4.54 -4.53 -0.32
C SER A 115 3.58 -4.05 -1.42
N LEU A 116 2.32 -4.49 -1.41
CA LEU A 116 1.27 -3.94 -2.27
C LEU A 116 0.99 -2.47 -1.92
N VAL A 117 0.89 -2.13 -0.62
CA VAL A 117 0.74 -0.72 -0.20
C VAL A 117 1.88 0.12 -0.75
N LYS A 118 3.13 -0.34 -0.63
CA LYS A 118 4.30 0.36 -1.17
C LYS A 118 4.19 0.59 -2.67
N LEU A 119 3.84 -0.45 -3.44
CA LEU A 119 3.67 -0.35 -4.90
C LEU A 119 2.60 0.71 -5.27
N LEU A 120 1.43 0.66 -4.62
CA LEU A 120 0.33 1.59 -4.91
C LEU A 120 0.70 3.03 -4.53
N VAL A 121 1.36 3.23 -3.40
CA VAL A 121 1.83 4.55 -2.95
C VAL A 121 2.89 5.11 -3.89
N GLU A 122 3.85 4.31 -4.32
CA GLU A 122 4.89 4.71 -5.29
C GLU A 122 4.29 5.06 -6.66
N LYS A 123 3.25 4.36 -7.14
CA LYS A 123 2.48 4.74 -8.34
C LYS A 123 1.89 6.16 -8.22
N HIS A 124 1.53 6.59 -7.01
CA HIS A 124 1.05 7.95 -6.70
C HIS A 124 2.18 8.94 -6.36
N LYS A 125 3.45 8.60 -6.62
CA LYS A 125 4.63 9.40 -6.28
C LYS A 125 4.76 9.69 -4.78
N GLY A 126 4.12 8.88 -3.96
CA GLY A 126 4.13 8.95 -2.52
C GLY A 126 5.24 8.13 -1.89
N LYS A 127 5.24 8.11 -0.56
CA LYS A 127 6.12 7.27 0.26
C LYS A 127 5.34 6.60 1.39
N VAL A 128 5.78 5.41 1.78
CA VAL A 128 5.26 4.68 2.93
C VAL A 128 6.41 4.31 3.86
N TYR A 129 6.18 4.40 5.16
CA TYR A 129 7.19 4.10 6.17
C TYR A 129 6.56 3.73 7.50
N ILE A 130 7.35 3.08 8.37
CA ILE A 130 7.03 2.88 9.78
C ILE A 130 7.55 4.09 10.54
N ASN A 131 6.71 4.73 11.38
CA ASN A 131 7.13 5.86 12.19
C ASN A 131 7.95 5.38 13.40
N PRO A 132 9.28 5.65 13.45
CA PRO A 132 10.13 5.20 14.53
C PRO A 132 9.88 5.96 15.86
N GLY A 133 9.18 7.09 15.79
CA GLY A 133 8.83 7.90 16.97
C GLY A 133 7.62 7.37 17.73
N TYR A 134 6.86 6.44 17.16
CA TYR A 134 5.72 5.81 17.83
C TYR A 134 6.18 4.53 18.54
N THR A 135 6.14 4.52 19.87
CA THR A 135 6.69 3.44 20.70
C THR A 135 5.64 2.59 21.41
N GLU A 136 4.35 2.94 21.28
CA GLU A 136 3.25 2.22 21.94
C GLU A 136 2.73 1.03 21.14
N GLY A 137 3.31 0.75 19.97
CA GLY A 137 2.90 -0.29 19.05
C GLY A 137 3.51 -0.09 17.67
N CYS A 138 2.72 -0.21 16.60
CA CYS A 138 3.15 0.08 15.24
C CYS A 138 2.35 1.27 14.68
N GLU A 139 3.05 2.16 13.97
CA GLU A 139 2.42 3.21 13.16
C GLU A 139 2.97 3.13 11.74
N VAL A 140 2.08 2.80 10.80
CA VAL A 140 2.38 2.82 9.36
C VAL A 140 1.85 4.10 8.76
N CYS A 141 2.72 4.90 8.16
CA CYS A 141 2.36 6.18 7.53
C CYS A 141 2.54 6.12 6.01
N VAL A 142 1.57 6.69 5.31
CA VAL A 142 1.54 6.88 3.86
C VAL A 142 1.44 8.38 3.59
N GLU A 143 2.31 8.90 2.73
CA GLU A 143 2.27 10.27 2.26
C GLU A 143 2.13 10.31 0.74
N ILE A 144 1.12 11.04 0.25
CA ILE A 144 0.82 11.18 -1.18
C ILE A 144 0.83 12.67 -1.53
N PRO A 145 1.72 13.13 -2.43
CA PRO A 145 1.77 14.51 -2.84
C PRO A 145 0.53 14.89 -3.65
N TYR A 146 0.05 16.11 -3.50
CA TYR A 146 -0.98 16.67 -4.35
C TYR A 146 -0.38 16.96 -5.73
N LEU A 147 -0.80 16.20 -6.71
CA LEU A 147 -0.44 16.45 -8.11
C LEU A 147 -1.59 17.22 -8.75
N GLU A 148 -1.32 18.47 -9.14
CA GLU A 148 -2.25 19.20 -10.00
C GLU A 148 -2.46 18.40 -11.29
N LYS A 149 -3.73 18.24 -11.70
CA LYS A 149 -4.01 17.74 -13.05
C LYS A 149 -3.37 18.70 -14.03
N SER A 150 -2.23 18.34 -14.58
CA SER A 150 -1.82 18.95 -15.85
C SER A 150 -2.95 18.68 -16.83
N ILE A 151 -3.67 19.72 -17.21
CA ILE A 151 -4.59 19.67 -18.35
C ILE A 151 -3.68 19.48 -19.56
N SER A 152 -3.30 18.24 -19.81
CA SER A 152 -2.72 17.86 -21.09
C SER A 152 -3.86 17.97 -22.10
N VAL A 153 -3.95 19.13 -22.72
CA VAL A 153 -4.59 19.26 -24.01
C VAL A 153 -3.88 18.24 -24.90
N SER A 154 -4.56 17.16 -25.21
CA SER A 154 -4.06 16.15 -26.13
C SER A 154 -3.64 16.82 -27.41
N PRO A 155 -2.37 16.77 -27.82
CA PRO A 155 -2.04 17.03 -29.20
C PRO A 155 -2.55 15.84 -30.01
N SER A 156 -3.32 16.13 -31.01
CA SER A 156 -3.83 15.25 -32.05
C SER A 156 -2.78 14.23 -32.48
N ILE A 157 -3.23 13.01 -32.59
CA ILE A 157 -2.57 11.87 -33.20
C ILE A 157 -1.94 12.28 -34.55
N THR A 158 -0.63 12.25 -34.64
CA THR A 158 0.05 12.22 -35.94
C THR A 158 1.30 11.35 -35.79
N SER A 159 1.24 10.24 -36.52
CA SER A 159 2.34 9.37 -36.98
C SER A 159 3.22 8.68 -35.94
N MET A 160 3.04 7.37 -35.88
CA MET A 160 4.03 6.40 -35.39
C MET A 160 5.35 6.54 -36.17
N PRO A 161 6.50 6.37 -35.51
CA PRO A 161 7.66 5.81 -36.16
C PRO A 161 7.83 4.35 -35.72
N ASP A 162 7.79 3.47 -36.72
CA ASP A 162 8.34 2.12 -36.61
C ASP A 162 9.81 2.19 -36.19
N LYS A 163 10.08 1.74 -34.95
CA LYS A 163 11.34 1.06 -34.59
C LYS A 163 11.16 0.43 -33.22
N VAL A 164 10.95 -0.87 -33.24
CA VAL A 164 11.08 -1.75 -32.08
C VAL A 164 12.57 -1.81 -31.74
N PRO A 165 13.00 -1.44 -30.53
CA PRO A 165 14.36 -1.77 -30.08
C PRO A 165 14.46 -3.28 -29.88
N ALA A 166 15.57 -3.86 -30.31
CA ALA A 166 15.90 -5.26 -30.14
C ALA A 166 15.75 -5.67 -28.66
N LEU A 167 15.02 -6.76 -28.46
CA LEU A 167 14.92 -7.46 -27.19
C LEU A 167 16.30 -7.96 -26.80
N GLU A 168 16.82 -7.50 -25.67
CA GLU A 168 17.91 -8.17 -24.97
C GLU A 168 17.41 -9.56 -24.59
N GLU A 169 18.23 -10.59 -24.87
CA GLU A 169 17.93 -11.98 -24.57
C GLU A 169 17.72 -12.16 -23.06
N GLU A 170 16.45 -12.23 -22.65
CA GLU A 170 16.11 -12.65 -21.31
C GLU A 170 16.51 -14.13 -21.16
N SER A 171 17.39 -14.42 -20.21
CA SER A 171 17.71 -15.77 -19.78
C SER A 171 16.43 -16.52 -19.43
N GLU A 172 16.16 -17.65 -20.09
CA GLU A 172 14.99 -18.49 -19.81
C GLU A 172 14.92 -18.81 -18.31
N PRO A 173 13.79 -18.51 -17.64
CA PRO A 173 13.62 -18.86 -16.23
C PRO A 173 13.56 -20.39 -16.09
N ALA A 174 14.27 -20.90 -15.10
CA ALA A 174 14.45 -22.32 -14.85
C ALA A 174 13.13 -23.06 -14.61
N GLY A 175 12.63 -23.73 -15.63
CA GLY A 175 11.91 -25.03 -15.57
C GLY A 175 10.52 -25.12 -14.92
N TYR A 176 10.00 -24.13 -14.19
CA TYR A 176 8.69 -24.20 -13.56
C TYR A 176 7.75 -23.12 -14.06
N SER A 177 6.55 -23.53 -14.48
CA SER A 177 5.47 -22.62 -14.89
C SER A 177 4.47 -22.44 -13.76
N LEU A 178 4.03 -21.20 -13.54
CA LEU A 178 3.04 -20.83 -12.55
C LEU A 178 1.83 -20.19 -13.24
N LEU A 179 0.65 -20.77 -13.05
CA LEU A 179 -0.61 -20.14 -13.45
C LEU A 179 -1.09 -19.24 -12.31
N VAL A 180 -1.24 -17.96 -12.61
CA VAL A 180 -1.79 -16.98 -11.67
C VAL A 180 -3.19 -16.60 -12.11
N VAL A 181 -4.19 -16.82 -11.24
CA VAL A 181 -5.57 -16.42 -11.45
C VAL A 181 -5.91 -15.35 -10.43
N GLU A 182 -6.08 -14.12 -10.89
CA GLU A 182 -6.37 -12.96 -10.06
C GLU A 182 -7.27 -12.01 -10.86
N ASP A 183 -8.30 -11.45 -10.24
CA ASP A 183 -9.26 -10.55 -10.88
C ASP A 183 -8.81 -9.08 -10.89
N THR A 184 -7.73 -8.77 -10.16
CA THR A 184 -7.23 -7.42 -9.97
C THR A 184 -5.94 -7.20 -10.74
N THR A 185 -5.94 -6.29 -11.72
CA THR A 185 -4.78 -5.98 -12.56
C THR A 185 -3.54 -5.58 -11.76
N ASP A 186 -3.68 -4.75 -10.73
CA ASP A 186 -2.56 -4.32 -9.89
C ASP A 186 -1.90 -5.49 -9.14
N MET A 187 -2.70 -6.48 -8.71
CA MET A 187 -2.18 -7.68 -8.06
C MET A 187 -1.48 -8.61 -9.06
N LEU A 188 -2.05 -8.76 -10.28
CA LEU A 188 -1.40 -9.51 -11.36
C LEU A 188 -0.05 -8.91 -11.73
N GLU A 189 0.04 -7.59 -11.93
CA GLU A 189 1.30 -6.90 -12.21
C GLU A 189 2.31 -7.09 -11.06
N PHE A 190 1.84 -6.99 -9.81
CA PHE A 190 2.66 -7.19 -8.64
C PHE A 190 3.23 -8.62 -8.58
N LEU A 191 2.39 -9.64 -8.79
CA LEU A 191 2.80 -11.04 -8.77
C LEU A 191 3.74 -11.36 -9.94
N ALA A 192 3.43 -10.89 -11.14
CA ALA A 192 4.27 -11.07 -12.33
C ALA A 192 5.67 -10.47 -12.11
N LYS A 193 5.75 -9.26 -11.56
CA LYS A 193 7.04 -8.59 -11.28
C LYS A 193 7.89 -9.33 -10.23
N ASN A 194 7.26 -9.92 -9.21
CA ASN A 194 7.99 -10.55 -8.10
C ASN A 194 8.28 -12.04 -8.32
N LEU A 195 7.48 -12.73 -9.11
CA LEU A 195 7.62 -14.17 -9.38
C LEU A 195 8.24 -14.45 -10.75
N GLY A 196 8.16 -13.52 -11.69
CA GLY A 196 8.63 -13.70 -13.07
C GLY A 196 10.14 -13.98 -13.19
N ASN A 197 10.94 -13.59 -12.20
CA ASN A 197 12.38 -13.93 -12.16
C ASN A 197 12.65 -15.41 -11.79
N THR A 198 11.66 -16.10 -11.22
CA THR A 198 11.81 -17.48 -10.73
C THR A 198 10.95 -18.46 -11.49
N TYR A 199 9.80 -18.00 -12.01
CA TYR A 199 8.80 -18.82 -12.67
C TYR A 199 8.38 -18.20 -14.00
N THR A 200 8.00 -19.04 -14.97
CA THR A 200 7.23 -18.59 -16.13
C THR A 200 5.78 -18.37 -15.70
N ILE A 201 5.29 -17.13 -15.79
CA ILE A 201 3.93 -16.75 -15.35
C ILE A 201 2.95 -16.85 -16.52
N HIS A 202 1.80 -17.49 -16.29
CA HIS A 202 0.70 -17.62 -17.24
C HIS A 202 -0.59 -17.05 -16.67
#